data_c001c9bc880f88d0532f951289658028
#
_entry.id   c001c9bc880f88d0532f951289658028
#
_cell.length_a   1.000
_cell.length_b   1.000
_cell.length_c   1.000
_cell.angle_alpha   90.00
_cell.angle_beta   90.00
_cell.angle_gamma   90.00
#
_symmetry.space_group_name_H-M   'P 1'
#
loop_
_entity.id
_entity.type
_entity.pdbx_description
1 polymer ?
#
loop_
_entity_poly.entity_id
_entity_poly.type
_entity_poly.pdbx_seq_one_letter_code
_entity_poly.pdbx_strand_id
1 'polypeptide(L)'
;MRKNYIIGLVFAIVLLTGCSSGGNDPQPVAPAERGLAMTFGSQMTGTRATEKTTMAAGDRLGVFAFSQGSKPWDSWTTKTANLMYNQLMTVNSSNGLDYSPTRYWLPDNLYSFFAYYPYTATTTGEVKSTDEGVIITTGADGIGEGSGMGSLIYHTPQSADNQQELMVSDLISDRSITASSTTAPEVNFTLHHVLSALAFKLNLSNLSSDYTVGTIDSVRLTNIVTRGALSSVCNGGVTTRTWSAMGNGDMLVTNYDNSKPESKWFMVIPQAFTTDMEIYLYANYTTAANSTAQKIAIHANMVNDLKIESVYPGIKQTYTLTPSASHVLLSADGSEYTLWSGSKALGTSAVSISADKYLVSAMTKKGSKLVVYYTVANTTDSYQIKVNSGYDVTLYDATYAAVSNTTYTYIAEITMTAEQVAQLKQNSGNTDPLLTISTDKENVVTLTGVTLKP
;
A
#
# COMPACT_ATOMS: atom_id res chain seq x y z
N MET A 1 1.07 -86.52 5.84
CA MET A 1 2.32 -85.87 6.25
C MET A 1 2.29 -84.44 5.81
N ARG A 2 2.07 -83.52 6.67
CA ARG A 2 2.08 -82.03 6.39
C ARG A 2 3.26 -81.46 7.16
N LYS A 3 4.23 -80.88 6.43
CA LYS A 3 5.36 -80.16 6.99
C LYS A 3 4.98 -78.70 7.15
N ASN A 4 5.02 -78.21 8.39
CA ASN A 4 4.90 -76.80 8.71
C ASN A 4 6.27 -76.15 8.58
N TYR A 5 6.34 -75.04 7.79
CA TYR A 5 7.49 -74.15 7.75
C TYR A 5 7.17 -72.92 8.60
N ILE A 6 7.98 -72.68 9.60
CA ILE A 6 7.98 -71.43 10.40
C ILE A 6 8.85 -70.41 9.64
N ILE A 7 8.29 -69.34 9.18
CA ILE A 7 9.00 -68.19 8.58
C ILE A 7 9.31 -67.23 9.71
N GLY A 8 10.59 -67.17 10.08
CA GLY A 8 11.07 -66.09 10.98
C GLY A 8 11.20 -64.76 10.25
N LEU A 9 10.48 -63.77 10.72
CA LEU A 9 10.55 -62.39 10.23
C LEU A 9 11.72 -61.68 10.93
N VAL A 10 12.81 -61.43 10.21
CA VAL A 10 13.95 -60.63 10.67
C VAL A 10 13.59 -59.15 10.40
N PHE A 11 13.36 -58.36 11.44
CA PHE A 11 13.27 -56.91 11.33
C PHE A 11 14.67 -56.31 11.17
N ALA A 12 15.00 -55.87 9.95
CA ALA A 12 16.18 -55.07 9.71
C ALA A 12 15.88 -53.62 10.12
N ILE A 13 16.51 -53.17 11.20
CA ILE A 13 16.51 -51.72 11.57
C ILE A 13 17.50 -51.03 10.66
N VAL A 14 16.98 -50.27 9.69
CA VAL A 14 17.78 -49.36 8.88
C VAL A 14 18.01 -48.06 9.68
N LEU A 15 19.21 -47.89 10.19
CA LEU A 15 19.68 -46.63 10.74
C LEU A 15 19.92 -45.66 9.57
N LEU A 16 18.97 -44.78 9.34
CA LEU A 16 19.15 -43.62 8.48
C LEU A 16 19.94 -42.57 9.25
N THR A 17 21.24 -42.50 9.03
CA THR A 17 22.06 -41.33 9.40
C THR A 17 21.77 -40.20 8.43
N GLY A 18 20.80 -39.39 8.73
CA GLY A 18 20.57 -38.11 8.06
C GLY A 18 21.55 -37.07 8.59
N CYS A 19 22.51 -36.65 7.77
CA CYS A 19 23.30 -35.45 8.05
C CYS A 19 22.34 -34.23 8.03
N SER A 20 21.97 -33.68 9.18
CA SER A 20 21.36 -32.38 9.30
C SER A 20 22.45 -31.33 9.36
N SER A 21 22.49 -30.48 8.38
CA SER A 21 23.25 -29.21 8.41
C SER A 21 22.76 -28.34 9.58
N GLY A 22 23.71 -27.94 10.44
CA GLY A 22 23.54 -27.31 11.73
C GLY A 22 22.55 -26.15 11.80
N GLY A 23 21.41 -26.42 12.39
CA GLY A 23 20.66 -25.47 13.15
C GLY A 23 20.63 -26.00 14.58
N ASN A 24 21.07 -25.21 15.57
CA ASN A 24 20.93 -25.52 16.99
C ASN A 24 19.44 -25.45 17.37
N ASP A 25 18.65 -26.39 16.90
CA ASP A 25 17.30 -26.58 17.43
C ASP A 25 17.44 -27.40 18.71
N PRO A 26 17.09 -26.87 19.89
CA PRO A 26 17.21 -27.63 21.13
C PRO A 26 16.35 -28.89 21.01
N GLN A 27 16.98 -30.05 21.19
CA GLN A 27 16.32 -31.39 21.18
C GLN A 27 15.10 -31.36 22.11
N PRO A 28 13.98 -31.95 21.71
CA PRO A 28 12.82 -32.06 22.60
C PRO A 28 13.22 -32.85 23.86
N VAL A 29 13.20 -32.19 25.00
CA VAL A 29 13.48 -32.80 26.30
C VAL A 29 12.39 -33.82 26.63
N ALA A 30 12.77 -34.95 27.24
CA ALA A 30 11.83 -35.98 27.67
C ALA A 30 10.74 -35.42 28.60
N PRO A 31 9.51 -35.96 28.60
CA PRO A 31 8.37 -35.36 29.32
C PRO A 31 8.56 -35.14 30.82
N ALA A 32 9.47 -35.90 31.48
CA ALA A 32 9.77 -35.76 32.90
C ALA A 32 10.73 -34.61 33.26
N GLU A 33 11.39 -34.01 32.25
CA GLU A 33 12.35 -32.91 32.40
C GLU A 33 11.82 -31.56 31.83
N ARG A 34 10.53 -31.54 31.43
CA ARG A 34 9.95 -30.31 30.88
C ARG A 34 9.76 -29.29 32.00
N GLY A 35 10.43 -28.18 31.86
CA GLY A 35 10.26 -27.02 32.74
C GLY A 35 8.86 -26.38 32.66
N LEU A 36 8.69 -25.21 33.24
CA LEU A 36 7.45 -24.45 33.14
C LEU A 36 7.20 -24.02 31.67
N ALA A 37 6.03 -24.32 31.13
CA ALA A 37 5.66 -23.94 29.76
C ALA A 37 5.56 -22.41 29.64
N MET A 38 6.01 -21.88 28.49
CA MET A 38 5.81 -20.46 28.16
C MET A 38 4.35 -20.24 27.76
N THR A 39 3.72 -19.26 28.38
CA THR A 39 2.35 -18.84 28.06
C THR A 39 2.33 -17.39 27.64
N PHE A 40 1.43 -17.07 26.70
CA PHE A 40 1.36 -15.76 26.08
C PHE A 40 -0.05 -15.22 26.05
N GLY A 41 -0.17 -13.90 26.20
CA GLY A 41 -1.38 -13.14 26.00
C GLY A 41 -1.12 -11.93 25.11
N SER A 42 -2.19 -11.27 24.68
CA SER A 42 -2.09 -10.04 23.91
C SER A 42 -3.19 -9.06 24.25
N GLN A 43 -2.85 -7.79 24.26
CA GLN A 43 -3.77 -6.66 24.42
C GLN A 43 -3.38 -5.55 23.44
N MET A 44 -4.32 -4.67 23.19
CA MET A 44 -4.10 -3.50 22.32
C MET A 44 -4.12 -2.23 23.14
N THR A 45 -3.28 -1.26 22.79
CA THR A 45 -3.32 0.09 23.34
C THR A 45 -3.80 1.07 22.27
N GLY A 46 -4.60 2.03 22.69
CA GLY A 46 -5.07 3.12 21.87
C GLY A 46 -6.55 3.00 21.51
N THR A 47 -7.24 4.12 21.62
CA THR A 47 -8.65 4.29 21.20
C THR A 47 -8.67 4.86 19.78
N ARG A 48 -8.12 4.13 18.81
CA ARG A 48 -8.41 4.52 17.44
C ARG A 48 -9.83 4.11 17.10
N ALA A 49 -10.60 5.03 16.61
CA ALA A 49 -11.82 4.72 15.89
C ALA A 49 -11.47 4.12 14.51
N THR A 50 -10.58 3.15 14.45
CA THR A 50 -10.25 2.30 13.30
C THR A 50 -10.74 0.89 13.56
N GLU A 51 -10.75 0.12 12.53
CA GLU A 51 -11.48 -1.14 12.40
C GLU A 51 -11.16 -2.21 13.46
N LYS A 52 -10.00 -2.12 14.15
CA LYS A 52 -9.63 -3.09 15.17
C LYS A 52 -9.21 -2.43 16.48
N THR A 53 -10.03 -2.59 17.50
CA THR A 53 -9.80 -2.05 18.86
C THR A 53 -9.51 -3.14 19.89
N THR A 54 -9.76 -4.40 19.55
CA THR A 54 -9.55 -5.57 20.42
C THR A 54 -9.04 -6.75 19.59
N MET A 55 -8.24 -7.60 20.20
CA MET A 55 -7.90 -8.90 19.63
C MET A 55 -9.09 -9.83 19.78
N ALA A 56 -9.40 -10.59 18.75
CA ALA A 56 -10.50 -11.54 18.72
C ALA A 56 -9.96 -12.98 18.54
N ALA A 57 -10.71 -13.94 19.02
CA ALA A 57 -10.38 -15.36 18.78
C ALA A 57 -10.21 -15.63 17.28
N GLY A 58 -9.13 -16.30 16.92
CA GLY A 58 -8.73 -16.53 15.52
C GLY A 58 -7.76 -15.52 14.95
N ASP A 59 -7.51 -14.38 15.58
CA ASP A 59 -6.46 -13.46 15.19
C ASP A 59 -5.07 -14.13 15.27
N ARG A 60 -4.21 -13.79 14.33
CA ARG A 60 -2.92 -14.46 14.17
C ARG A 60 -1.78 -13.46 14.30
N LEU A 61 -0.85 -13.74 15.21
CA LEU A 61 0.34 -12.93 15.47
C LEU A 61 1.58 -13.68 15.03
N GLY A 62 2.60 -12.92 14.60
CA GLY A 62 3.97 -13.42 14.43
C GLY A 62 4.80 -13.05 15.65
N VAL A 63 5.47 -14.03 16.25
CA VAL A 63 6.26 -13.84 17.46
C VAL A 63 7.72 -14.20 17.22
N PHE A 64 8.60 -13.34 17.70
CA PHE A 64 10.03 -13.55 17.79
C PHE A 64 10.42 -13.68 19.26
N ALA A 65 11.20 -14.70 19.58
CA ALA A 65 11.69 -14.93 20.94
C ALA A 65 13.19 -15.20 20.95
N PHE A 66 13.85 -14.63 21.93
CA PHE A 66 15.29 -14.58 22.06
C PHE A 66 15.70 -15.23 23.36
N SER A 67 16.59 -16.21 23.31
CA SER A 67 17.22 -16.87 24.44
C SER A 67 18.64 -16.29 24.59
N GLN A 68 18.88 -15.53 25.64
CA GLN A 68 20.05 -14.66 25.80
C GLN A 68 21.14 -15.26 26.71
N GLY A 69 20.87 -16.42 27.33
CA GLY A 69 21.69 -16.90 28.43
C GLY A 69 21.60 -15.94 29.64
N SER A 70 22.74 -15.59 30.21
CA SER A 70 22.79 -14.66 31.35
C SER A 70 23.01 -13.18 30.97
N LYS A 71 23.00 -12.85 29.64
CA LYS A 71 23.30 -11.48 29.18
C LYS A 71 22.00 -10.66 29.05
N PRO A 72 21.89 -9.54 29.79
CA PRO A 72 20.77 -8.61 29.60
C PRO A 72 20.69 -8.09 28.17
N TRP A 73 19.49 -7.72 27.75
CA TRP A 73 19.20 -7.24 26.38
C TRP A 73 20.12 -6.12 25.92
N ASP A 74 20.30 -5.10 26.75
CA ASP A 74 21.12 -3.93 26.41
C ASP A 74 22.59 -4.25 26.19
N SER A 75 23.11 -5.33 26.79
CA SER A 75 24.50 -5.78 26.65
C SER A 75 24.67 -6.98 25.70
N TRP A 76 23.55 -7.52 25.15
CA TRP A 76 23.61 -8.61 24.21
C TRP A 76 23.83 -8.09 22.79
N THR A 77 24.95 -8.46 22.17
CA THR A 77 25.37 -7.88 20.87
C THR A 77 24.79 -8.59 19.66
N THR A 78 24.44 -9.88 19.78
CA THR A 78 23.91 -10.67 18.67
C THR A 78 22.42 -10.93 18.87
N LYS A 79 21.59 -9.98 18.43
CA LYS A 79 20.15 -10.02 18.65
C LYS A 79 19.46 -10.83 17.53
N THR A 80 19.58 -12.16 17.64
CA THR A 80 18.95 -13.09 16.70
C THR A 80 17.86 -13.89 17.40
N ALA A 81 16.69 -13.97 16.79
CA ALA A 81 15.57 -14.75 17.29
C ALA A 81 15.86 -16.26 17.19
N ASN A 82 16.52 -16.79 18.23
CA ASN A 82 17.04 -18.15 18.30
C ASN A 82 16.12 -19.15 19.02
N LEU A 83 15.06 -18.69 19.68
CA LEU A 83 14.07 -19.54 20.36
C LEU A 83 12.78 -19.70 19.56
N MET A 84 12.25 -18.59 19.06
CA MET A 84 11.10 -18.58 18.14
C MET A 84 11.39 -17.58 17.04
N TYR A 85 11.27 -18.01 15.80
CA TYR A 85 11.45 -17.17 14.63
C TYR A 85 10.16 -17.09 13.85
N ASN A 86 9.54 -15.91 13.85
CA ASN A 86 8.23 -15.68 13.21
C ASN A 86 7.21 -16.79 13.53
N GLN A 87 7.17 -17.16 14.81
CA GLN A 87 6.26 -18.20 15.28
C GLN A 87 4.82 -17.74 15.16
N LEU A 88 4.02 -18.49 14.41
CA LEU A 88 2.58 -18.28 14.38
C LEU A 88 1.99 -18.55 15.75
N MET A 89 1.25 -17.57 16.26
CA MET A 89 0.39 -17.71 17.44
C MET A 89 -1.02 -17.27 17.10
N THR A 90 -2.02 -17.96 17.63
CA THR A 90 -3.44 -17.67 17.37
C THR A 90 -4.15 -17.32 18.67
N VAL A 91 -4.89 -16.22 18.67
CA VAL A 91 -5.70 -15.80 19.81
C VAL A 91 -6.82 -16.82 20.04
N ASN A 92 -6.92 -17.36 21.26
CA ASN A 92 -7.98 -18.28 21.65
C ASN A 92 -9.18 -17.57 22.29
N SER A 93 -10.21 -18.32 22.64
CA SER A 93 -11.44 -17.78 23.22
C SER A 93 -11.27 -17.14 24.62
N SER A 94 -10.14 -17.39 25.28
CA SER A 94 -9.77 -16.81 26.57
C SER A 94 -8.79 -15.65 26.47
N ASN A 95 -8.54 -15.12 25.27
CA ASN A 95 -7.55 -14.08 24.94
C ASN A 95 -6.09 -14.50 25.16
N GLY A 96 -5.82 -15.77 25.44
CA GLY A 96 -4.49 -16.34 25.40
C GLY A 96 -4.02 -16.62 23.97
N LEU A 97 -2.76 -16.95 23.79
CA LEU A 97 -2.17 -17.27 22.50
C LEU A 97 -1.77 -18.73 22.41
N ASP A 98 -2.41 -19.47 21.49
CA ASP A 98 -2.09 -20.86 21.22
C ASP A 98 -0.97 -20.96 20.16
N TYR A 99 -0.01 -21.84 20.39
CA TYR A 99 1.12 -22.07 19.47
C TYR A 99 1.68 -23.48 19.58
N SER A 100 2.40 -23.93 18.60
CA SER A 100 3.07 -25.24 18.57
C SER A 100 4.40 -25.13 17.78
N PRO A 101 5.49 -25.80 18.23
CA PRO A 101 5.61 -26.61 19.46
C PRO A 101 5.73 -25.77 20.73
N THR A 102 5.27 -26.30 21.86
CA THR A 102 5.39 -25.66 23.18
C THR A 102 6.86 -25.45 23.55
N ARG A 103 7.22 -24.24 23.99
CA ARG A 103 8.53 -23.89 24.52
C ARG A 103 8.48 -23.80 26.05
N TYR A 104 9.63 -23.97 26.67
CA TYR A 104 9.73 -24.04 28.13
C TYR A 104 10.78 -23.06 28.63
N TRP A 105 10.54 -22.52 29.81
CA TRP A 105 11.51 -21.72 30.53
C TRP A 105 12.66 -22.60 31.03
N LEU A 106 13.88 -22.14 30.83
CA LEU A 106 15.05 -22.71 31.50
C LEU A 106 15.46 -21.77 32.65
N PRO A 107 15.72 -22.29 33.84
CA PRO A 107 16.21 -21.47 34.94
C PRO A 107 17.50 -20.71 34.60
N ASP A 108 17.65 -19.52 35.17
CA ASP A 108 18.84 -18.67 35.05
C ASP A 108 19.17 -18.22 33.58
N ASN A 109 18.20 -18.33 32.70
CA ASN A 109 18.31 -17.83 31.35
C ASN A 109 17.37 -16.65 31.14
N LEU A 110 17.87 -15.57 30.52
CA LEU A 110 17.08 -14.39 30.15
C LEU A 110 16.42 -14.60 28.79
N TYR A 111 15.19 -14.13 28.69
CA TYR A 111 14.40 -14.21 27.48
C TYR A 111 13.79 -12.87 27.13
N SER A 112 13.80 -12.54 25.85
CA SER A 112 13.09 -11.36 25.33
C SER A 112 12.12 -11.77 24.22
N PHE A 113 11.05 -11.00 24.05
CA PHE A 113 9.97 -11.34 23.15
C PHE A 113 9.47 -10.10 22.42
N PHE A 114 9.12 -10.28 21.15
CA PHE A 114 8.52 -9.28 20.28
C PHE A 114 7.40 -9.90 19.47
N ALA A 115 6.30 -9.18 19.24
CA ALA A 115 5.17 -9.65 18.46
C ALA A 115 4.70 -8.60 17.47
N TYR A 116 4.10 -9.06 16.38
CA TYR A 116 3.42 -8.21 15.41
C TYR A 116 2.10 -8.84 14.93
N TYR A 117 1.21 -8.02 14.42
CA TYR A 117 -0.08 -8.39 13.84
C TYR A 117 -0.32 -7.58 12.55
N PRO A 118 -0.88 -8.16 11.49
CA PRO A 118 -1.25 -9.57 11.31
C PRO A 118 -0.04 -10.44 10.96
N TYR A 119 -0.12 -11.70 11.32
CA TYR A 119 0.89 -12.69 10.94
C TYR A 119 0.99 -12.85 9.43
N THR A 120 2.19 -12.91 8.93
CA THR A 120 2.52 -13.38 7.57
C THR A 120 3.58 -14.49 7.64
N ALA A 121 3.53 -15.43 6.70
CA ALA A 121 4.58 -16.45 6.60
C ALA A 121 5.90 -15.81 6.17
N THR A 122 7.01 -16.40 6.60
CA THR A 122 8.35 -15.94 6.19
C THR A 122 8.55 -16.12 4.69
N THR A 123 8.90 -15.02 4.02
CA THR A 123 9.25 -15.03 2.59
C THR A 123 10.64 -15.60 2.40
N THR A 124 10.73 -16.67 1.63
CA THR A 124 12.00 -17.28 1.20
C THR A 124 12.30 -16.82 -0.22
N GLY A 125 13.34 -16.03 -0.39
CA GLY A 125 13.76 -15.50 -1.68
C GLY A 125 13.68 -13.95 -1.75
N GLU A 126 13.73 -13.43 -2.97
CA GLU A 126 13.69 -12.00 -3.21
C GLU A 126 12.29 -11.43 -2.98
N VAL A 127 12.20 -10.32 -2.26
CA VAL A 127 10.96 -9.56 -2.06
C VAL A 127 10.66 -8.79 -3.33
N LYS A 128 9.54 -9.11 -3.96
CA LYS A 128 9.10 -8.48 -5.20
C LYS A 128 8.42 -7.13 -4.94
N SER A 129 8.44 -6.26 -5.91
CA SER A 129 7.71 -4.99 -5.86
C SER A 129 6.18 -5.16 -5.80
N THR A 130 5.68 -6.34 -6.19
CA THR A 130 4.25 -6.70 -6.16
C THR A 130 3.80 -7.34 -4.85
N ASP A 131 4.73 -7.64 -3.93
CA ASP A 131 4.37 -8.19 -2.63
C ASP A 131 3.77 -7.06 -1.76
N GLU A 132 2.56 -7.26 -1.26
CA GLU A 132 1.81 -6.27 -0.47
C GLU A 132 1.62 -6.75 0.97
N GLY A 133 1.37 -5.79 1.88
CA GLY A 133 1.16 -6.04 3.30
C GLY A 133 2.45 -6.21 4.08
N VAL A 134 2.41 -7.02 5.14
CA VAL A 134 3.57 -7.30 5.99
C VAL A 134 4.45 -8.35 5.33
N ILE A 135 5.75 -8.10 5.27
CA ILE A 135 6.73 -8.99 4.65
C ILE A 135 7.81 -9.29 5.69
N ILE A 136 7.98 -10.57 6.02
CA ILE A 136 9.05 -11.06 6.88
C ILE A 136 10.01 -11.88 6.02
N THR A 137 11.27 -11.47 5.94
CA THR A 137 12.30 -12.18 5.17
C THR A 137 13.10 -13.14 6.07
N THR A 138 13.71 -14.16 5.47
CA THR A 138 14.63 -15.04 6.17
C THR A 138 15.80 -14.23 6.77
N GLY A 139 16.09 -14.44 8.06
CA GLY A 139 17.13 -13.71 8.79
C GLY A 139 16.68 -12.38 9.39
N ALA A 140 15.43 -11.93 9.17
CA ALA A 140 14.85 -10.82 9.91
C ALA A 140 14.74 -11.18 11.40
N ASP A 141 14.94 -10.22 12.29
CA ASP A 141 14.84 -10.41 13.75
C ASP A 141 13.54 -9.86 14.34
N GLY A 142 12.69 -9.30 13.53
CA GLY A 142 11.41 -8.70 13.94
C GLY A 142 11.52 -7.29 14.51
N ILE A 143 12.71 -6.88 14.94
CA ILE A 143 12.93 -5.59 15.60
C ILE A 143 14.00 -4.71 14.92
N GLY A 144 14.83 -5.25 14.02
CA GLY A 144 15.84 -4.49 13.28
C GLY A 144 17.04 -4.03 14.12
N GLU A 145 17.14 -4.47 15.36
CA GLU A 145 18.18 -4.03 16.27
C GLU A 145 19.45 -4.87 16.11
N GLY A 146 20.55 -4.23 15.78
CA GLY A 146 21.88 -4.85 15.75
C GLY A 146 22.29 -5.52 14.44
N SER A 147 21.39 -5.75 13.49
CA SER A 147 21.72 -6.42 12.23
C SER A 147 21.88 -5.47 11.04
N GLY A 148 21.40 -4.24 11.14
CA GLY A 148 21.29 -3.30 10.02
C GLY A 148 20.29 -3.73 8.96
N MET A 149 19.57 -4.83 9.16
CA MET A 149 18.49 -5.29 8.31
C MET A 149 17.16 -4.84 8.86
N GLY A 150 16.36 -4.17 8.04
CA GLY A 150 14.97 -3.89 8.34
C GLY A 150 14.23 -5.20 8.54
N SER A 151 13.69 -5.41 9.72
CA SER A 151 13.18 -6.71 10.12
C SER A 151 11.74 -6.92 9.73
N LEU A 152 10.98 -5.88 9.72
CA LEU A 152 9.57 -5.87 9.37
C LEU A 152 9.36 -4.89 8.24
N ILE A 153 9.19 -5.42 7.03
CA ILE A 153 8.91 -4.62 5.85
C ILE A 153 7.38 -4.55 5.70
N TYR A 154 6.88 -3.37 5.37
CA TYR A 154 5.50 -3.17 4.99
C TYR A 154 5.43 -2.53 3.62
N HIS A 155 4.65 -3.13 2.74
CA HIS A 155 4.30 -2.56 1.45
C HIS A 155 2.80 -2.27 1.46
N THR A 156 2.44 -1.00 1.42
CA THR A 156 1.06 -0.55 1.46
C THR A 156 0.29 -1.09 0.25
N PRO A 157 -0.76 -1.91 0.44
CA PRO A 157 -1.63 -2.31 -0.65
C PRO A 157 -2.19 -1.10 -1.37
N GLN A 158 -2.13 -1.10 -2.70
CA GLN A 158 -2.62 0.01 -3.52
C GLN A 158 -4.12 0.23 -3.37
N SER A 159 -4.89 -0.85 -3.18
CA SER A 159 -6.31 -0.75 -2.88
C SER A 159 -6.54 -0.68 -1.37
N ALA A 160 -7.27 0.33 -0.92
CA ALA A 160 -7.66 0.47 0.49
C ALA A 160 -8.48 -0.73 1.02
N ASP A 161 -9.17 -1.45 0.14
CA ASP A 161 -9.95 -2.64 0.52
C ASP A 161 -9.07 -3.83 0.90
N ASN A 162 -7.83 -3.86 0.45
CA ASN A 162 -6.84 -4.89 0.76
C ASN A 162 -5.95 -4.52 1.94
N GLN A 163 -6.07 -3.31 2.48
CA GLN A 163 -5.23 -2.84 3.57
C GLN A 163 -5.63 -3.50 4.88
N GLN A 164 -4.63 -4.00 5.58
CA GLN A 164 -4.75 -4.49 6.95
C GLN A 164 -3.90 -3.63 7.87
N GLU A 165 -4.40 -3.40 9.08
CA GLU A 165 -3.70 -2.61 10.06
C GLU A 165 -2.47 -3.36 10.58
N LEU A 166 -1.31 -2.70 10.55
CA LEU A 166 -0.10 -3.25 11.15
C LEU A 166 0.05 -2.74 12.58
N MET A 167 0.22 -3.69 13.50
CA MET A 167 0.53 -3.41 14.89
C MET A 167 1.76 -4.18 15.33
N VAL A 168 2.52 -3.60 16.25
CA VAL A 168 3.71 -4.23 16.85
C VAL A 168 3.71 -4.04 18.35
N SER A 169 4.29 -4.99 19.08
CA SER A 169 4.44 -4.88 20.53
C SER A 169 5.64 -4.02 20.92
N ASP A 170 5.67 -3.60 22.17
CA ASP A 170 6.94 -3.28 22.81
C ASP A 170 7.79 -4.55 22.96
N LEU A 171 9.10 -4.39 23.02
CA LEU A 171 9.97 -5.48 23.38
C LEU A 171 9.77 -5.80 24.87
N ILE A 172 9.44 -7.05 25.16
CA ILE A 172 9.41 -7.57 26.54
C ILE A 172 10.78 -8.17 26.80
N SER A 173 11.65 -7.45 27.49
CA SER A 173 13.03 -7.87 27.71
C SER A 173 13.28 -8.55 29.06
N ASP A 174 14.33 -9.38 29.09
CA ASP A 174 14.97 -9.93 30.28
C ASP A 174 14.08 -10.68 31.26
N ARG A 175 13.10 -11.41 30.71
CA ARG A 175 12.24 -12.30 31.51
C ARG A 175 13.01 -13.57 31.87
N SER A 176 12.88 -14.03 33.10
CA SER A 176 13.52 -15.25 33.57
C SER A 176 12.72 -15.95 34.65
N ILE A 177 13.09 -17.20 34.91
CA ILE A 177 12.69 -17.97 36.09
C ILE A 177 13.91 -18.44 36.83
N THR A 178 13.75 -18.78 38.10
CA THR A 178 14.77 -19.46 38.91
C THR A 178 14.48 -20.96 38.98
N ALA A 179 15.45 -21.75 39.43
CA ALA A 179 15.26 -23.19 39.62
C ALA A 179 14.15 -23.52 40.65
N SER A 180 13.85 -22.57 41.57
CA SER A 180 12.77 -22.70 42.57
C SER A 180 11.43 -22.17 42.13
N SER A 181 11.28 -21.66 40.89
CA SER A 181 10.02 -21.14 40.37
C SER A 181 9.01 -22.27 40.16
N THR A 182 7.84 -22.14 40.72
CA THR A 182 6.73 -23.11 40.62
C THR A 182 5.66 -22.68 39.60
N THR A 183 5.71 -21.40 39.19
CA THR A 183 4.78 -20.82 38.19
C THR A 183 5.60 -20.09 37.12
N ALA A 184 5.18 -20.24 35.86
CA ALA A 184 5.73 -19.49 34.74
C ALA A 184 5.21 -18.06 34.75
N PRO A 185 6.05 -17.04 34.45
CA PRO A 185 5.54 -15.73 34.13
C PRO A 185 4.79 -15.78 32.80
N GLU A 186 3.63 -15.12 32.76
CA GLU A 186 2.93 -14.90 31.51
C GLU A 186 3.57 -13.76 30.72
N VAL A 187 3.73 -13.92 29.39
CA VAL A 187 4.26 -12.91 28.50
C VAL A 187 3.09 -12.22 27.79
N ASN A 188 2.72 -11.03 28.21
CA ASN A 188 1.59 -10.28 27.65
C ASN A 188 2.08 -9.20 26.67
N PHE A 189 1.79 -9.36 25.37
CA PHE A 189 2.13 -8.39 24.35
C PHE A 189 1.16 -7.21 24.35
N THR A 190 1.68 -6.01 24.44
CA THR A 190 0.94 -4.77 24.23
C THR A 190 1.18 -4.28 22.82
N LEU A 191 0.19 -4.38 21.96
CA LEU A 191 0.28 -4.04 20.55
C LEU A 191 -0.06 -2.57 20.30
N HIS A 192 0.75 -1.91 19.50
CA HIS A 192 0.61 -0.50 19.11
C HIS A 192 0.42 -0.37 17.61
N HIS A 193 -0.47 0.50 17.19
CA HIS A 193 -0.63 0.86 15.79
C HIS A 193 0.60 1.61 15.28
N VAL A 194 1.17 1.18 14.18
CA VAL A 194 2.38 1.78 13.62
C VAL A 194 2.18 2.44 12.25
N LEU A 195 1.01 2.28 11.64
CA LEU A 195 0.58 3.02 10.46
C LEU A 195 -0.21 4.26 10.86
N SER A 196 -0.40 5.19 9.91
CA SER A 196 -1.33 6.32 10.03
C SER A 196 -2.60 6.00 9.24
N ALA A 197 -3.76 6.43 9.72
CA ALA A 197 -5.02 6.32 8.97
C ALA A 197 -5.48 7.70 8.52
N LEU A 198 -5.74 7.86 7.22
CA LEU A 198 -6.14 9.10 6.60
C LEU A 198 -7.54 8.99 6.00
N ALA A 199 -8.26 10.10 6.00
CA ALA A 199 -9.45 10.32 5.18
C ALA A 199 -9.49 11.77 4.71
N PHE A 200 -10.22 12.02 3.62
CA PHE A 200 -10.38 13.36 3.07
C PHE A 200 -11.85 13.75 2.99
N LYS A 201 -12.13 14.99 3.31
CA LYS A 201 -13.40 15.68 3.04
C LYS A 201 -13.18 16.72 1.97
N LEU A 202 -14.21 16.99 1.20
CA LEU A 202 -14.19 18.04 0.20
C LEU A 202 -15.15 19.18 0.64
N ASN A 203 -14.65 20.40 0.60
CA ASN A 203 -15.44 21.62 0.82
C ASN A 203 -15.28 22.52 -0.39
N LEU A 204 -16.36 22.74 -1.13
CA LEU A 204 -16.37 23.53 -2.37
C LEU A 204 -16.74 25.00 -2.17
N SER A 205 -16.85 25.48 -0.94
CA SER A 205 -17.29 26.85 -0.63
C SER A 205 -16.46 27.96 -1.25
N ASN A 206 -15.15 27.70 -1.52
CA ASN A 206 -14.28 28.66 -2.22
C ASN A 206 -14.58 28.75 -3.73
N LEU A 207 -15.27 27.76 -4.31
CA LEU A 207 -15.70 27.79 -5.70
C LEU A 207 -17.08 28.44 -5.82
N SER A 208 -18.03 28.04 -4.97
CA SER A 208 -19.34 28.64 -4.83
C SER A 208 -20.00 28.19 -3.53
N SER A 209 -20.70 29.09 -2.86
CA SER A 209 -21.54 28.80 -1.69
C SER A 209 -22.72 27.85 -2.04
N ASP A 210 -23.09 27.77 -3.32
CA ASP A 210 -24.23 26.97 -3.81
C ASP A 210 -23.85 25.51 -4.07
N TYR A 211 -22.56 25.17 -3.98
CA TYR A 211 -22.08 23.83 -4.23
C TYR A 211 -22.21 22.95 -2.99
N THR A 212 -22.90 21.84 -3.15
CA THR A 212 -23.03 20.83 -2.09
C THR A 212 -22.35 19.54 -2.55
N VAL A 213 -21.33 19.13 -1.80
CA VAL A 213 -20.62 17.87 -2.07
C VAL A 213 -21.54 16.70 -1.77
N GLY A 214 -21.69 15.80 -2.73
CA GLY A 214 -22.42 14.53 -2.59
C GLY A 214 -21.49 13.42 -2.11
N THR A 215 -20.81 12.75 -3.03
CA THR A 215 -19.91 11.64 -2.77
C THR A 215 -18.50 11.91 -3.26
N ILE A 216 -17.51 11.33 -2.60
CA ILE A 216 -16.16 11.21 -3.11
C ILE A 216 -16.04 9.85 -3.78
N ASP A 217 -15.77 9.81 -5.08
CA ASP A 217 -15.72 8.57 -5.85
C ASP A 217 -14.32 7.91 -5.80
N SER A 218 -13.27 8.72 -5.77
CA SER A 218 -11.90 8.23 -5.57
C SER A 218 -10.97 9.30 -5.03
N VAL A 219 -9.92 8.84 -4.31
CA VAL A 219 -8.76 9.64 -3.93
C VAL A 219 -7.51 8.89 -4.37
N ARG A 220 -6.61 9.59 -5.04
CA ARG A 220 -5.27 9.08 -5.33
C ARG A 220 -4.23 9.99 -4.71
N LEU A 221 -3.32 9.39 -3.97
CA LEU A 221 -2.08 10.04 -3.54
C LEU A 221 -0.95 9.57 -4.43
N THR A 222 -0.08 10.49 -4.86
CA THR A 222 1.07 10.17 -5.70
C THR A 222 2.37 10.37 -4.97
N ASN A 223 3.36 9.57 -5.35
CA ASN A 223 4.74 9.65 -4.88
C ASN A 223 4.92 9.56 -3.36
N ILE A 224 3.96 8.98 -2.65
CA ILE A 224 4.09 8.74 -1.20
C ILE A 224 4.96 7.53 -0.92
N VAL A 225 5.53 7.43 0.28
CA VAL A 225 6.22 6.21 0.70
C VAL A 225 5.20 5.09 0.83
N THR A 226 5.26 4.14 -0.09
CA THR A 226 4.38 2.96 -0.10
C THR A 226 5.08 1.71 0.42
N ARG A 227 6.42 1.72 0.48
CA ARG A 227 7.22 0.62 1.00
C ARG A 227 8.21 1.13 2.04
N GLY A 228 8.23 0.52 3.21
CA GLY A 228 9.12 0.90 4.30
C GLY A 228 9.51 -0.27 5.18
N ALA A 229 10.63 -0.12 5.87
CA ALA A 229 11.08 -1.01 6.93
C ALA A 229 10.84 -0.36 8.30
N LEU A 230 10.20 -1.09 9.18
CA LEU A 230 10.01 -0.69 10.56
C LEU A 230 11.14 -1.27 11.43
N SER A 231 11.82 -0.41 12.14
CA SER A 231 12.79 -0.77 13.17
C SER A 231 12.23 -0.41 14.55
N SER A 232 12.40 -1.30 15.51
CA SER A 232 12.04 -1.08 16.92
C SER A 232 13.30 -1.26 17.77
N VAL A 233 13.76 -0.20 18.42
CA VAL A 233 14.95 -0.22 19.27
C VAL A 233 14.52 -0.04 20.72
N CYS A 234 14.97 -0.94 21.59
CA CYS A 234 14.69 -0.88 23.02
C CYS A 234 15.98 -0.52 23.79
N ASN A 235 15.95 0.62 24.46
CA ASN A 235 17.02 1.08 25.33
C ASN A 235 16.46 1.42 26.72
N GLY A 236 17.01 0.80 27.75
CA GLY A 236 16.55 1.03 29.13
C GLY A 236 15.07 0.74 29.34
N GLY A 237 14.52 -0.25 28.63
CA GLY A 237 13.09 -0.61 28.70
C GLY A 237 12.14 0.29 27.87
N VAL A 238 12.66 1.27 27.15
CA VAL A 238 11.84 2.13 26.28
C VAL A 238 12.01 1.71 24.83
N THR A 239 10.90 1.33 24.19
CA THR A 239 10.87 0.96 22.77
C THR A 239 10.60 2.17 21.88
N THR A 240 11.55 2.51 21.01
CA THR A 240 11.43 3.52 19.97
C THR A 240 11.23 2.85 18.62
N ARG A 241 10.29 3.35 17.83
CA ARG A 241 9.95 2.81 16.51
C ARG A 241 10.24 3.83 15.43
N THR A 242 10.93 3.40 14.37
CA THR A 242 11.32 4.28 13.26
C THR A 242 11.00 3.60 11.92
N TRP A 243 10.37 4.33 11.02
CA TRP A 243 10.19 3.93 9.65
C TRP A 243 11.34 4.44 8.78
N SER A 244 11.87 3.54 7.96
CA SER A 244 12.83 3.87 6.89
C SER A 244 12.17 3.64 5.55
N ALA A 245 12.10 4.67 4.70
CA ALA A 245 11.54 4.56 3.36
C ALA A 245 12.37 3.60 2.49
N MET A 246 11.70 2.71 1.77
CA MET A 246 12.29 1.75 0.84
C MET A 246 11.81 1.96 -0.60
N GLY A 247 10.74 2.71 -0.81
CA GLY A 247 10.22 3.04 -2.12
C GLY A 247 8.96 3.88 -2.04
N ASN A 248 8.81 4.74 -3.05
CA ASN A 248 7.62 5.55 -3.25
C ASN A 248 6.72 4.94 -4.32
N GLY A 249 5.47 5.30 -4.28
CA GLY A 249 4.47 4.89 -5.26
C GLY A 249 3.17 5.65 -5.09
N ASP A 250 2.19 5.22 -5.84
CA ASP A 250 0.86 5.80 -5.81
C ASP A 250 -0.09 4.90 -5.03
N MET A 251 -1.08 5.52 -4.40
CA MET A 251 -2.15 4.81 -3.71
C MET A 251 -3.50 5.30 -4.22
N LEU A 252 -4.37 4.37 -4.59
CA LEU A 252 -5.73 4.64 -5.03
C LEU A 252 -6.73 4.11 -4.02
N VAL A 253 -7.66 4.95 -3.65
CA VAL A 253 -8.77 4.64 -2.74
C VAL A 253 -10.08 4.83 -3.49
N THR A 254 -10.85 3.76 -3.65
CA THR A 254 -12.14 3.73 -4.37
C THR A 254 -13.24 3.12 -3.51
N ASN A 255 -14.45 3.08 -4.02
CA ASN A 255 -15.60 2.40 -3.40
C ASN A 255 -15.98 2.95 -2.02
N TYR A 256 -16.50 4.17 -2.01
CA TYR A 256 -16.93 4.86 -0.81
C TYR A 256 -18.34 4.52 -0.38
N ASP A 257 -18.57 4.68 0.92
CA ASP A 257 -19.93 4.79 1.47
C ASP A 257 -20.59 6.05 0.85
N ASN A 258 -21.49 5.81 -0.09
CA ASN A 258 -22.20 6.85 -0.85
C ASN A 258 -23.05 7.78 0.04
N SER A 259 -23.05 7.60 1.35
CA SER A 259 -23.83 8.40 2.30
C SER A 259 -23.08 9.61 2.88
N LYS A 260 -21.76 9.74 2.63
CA LYS A 260 -20.94 10.79 3.27
C LYS A 260 -20.06 11.53 2.27
N PRO A 261 -19.87 12.85 2.43
CA PRO A 261 -18.92 13.64 1.64
C PRO A 261 -17.47 13.46 2.15
N GLU A 262 -17.12 12.25 2.53
CA GLU A 262 -15.83 11.88 3.12
C GLU A 262 -15.29 10.63 2.43
N SER A 263 -13.99 10.59 2.20
CA SER A 263 -13.36 9.39 1.67
C SER A 263 -13.41 8.25 2.68
N LYS A 264 -13.28 7.01 2.20
CA LYS A 264 -12.98 5.86 3.03
C LYS A 264 -11.65 6.10 3.78
N TRP A 265 -11.53 5.58 4.97
CA TRP A 265 -10.26 5.54 5.68
C TRP A 265 -9.28 4.61 4.99
N PHE A 266 -8.04 5.02 4.88
CA PHE A 266 -6.97 4.20 4.34
C PHE A 266 -5.67 4.42 5.11
N MET A 267 -4.80 3.43 5.08
CA MET A 267 -3.58 3.43 5.86
C MET A 267 -2.38 3.81 5.02
N VAL A 268 -1.48 4.60 5.60
CA VAL A 268 -0.21 5.01 5.01
C VAL A 268 0.93 4.77 6.00
N ILE A 269 2.12 4.53 5.47
CA ILE A 269 3.35 4.52 6.26
C ILE A 269 3.58 5.94 6.80
N PRO A 270 3.85 6.11 8.11
CA PRO A 270 4.21 7.40 8.67
C PRO A 270 5.40 8.03 7.95
N GLN A 271 5.22 9.26 7.49
CA GLN A 271 6.20 9.95 6.65
C GLN A 271 6.06 11.47 6.72
N ALA A 272 7.14 12.18 6.41
CA ALA A 272 7.06 13.57 6.03
C ALA A 272 6.61 13.66 4.56
N PHE A 273 5.72 14.60 4.26
CA PHE A 273 5.33 14.89 2.89
C PHE A 273 6.30 15.88 2.24
N THR A 274 6.53 15.71 0.95
CA THR A 274 7.39 16.54 0.11
C THR A 274 6.58 17.25 -0.96
N THR A 275 7.17 18.25 -1.60
CA THR A 275 6.48 19.10 -2.59
C THR A 275 6.17 18.39 -3.91
N ASP A 276 6.61 17.17 -4.09
CA ASP A 276 6.31 16.29 -5.21
C ASP A 276 5.22 15.25 -4.90
N MET A 277 4.64 15.32 -3.69
CA MET A 277 3.50 14.50 -3.27
C MET A 277 2.19 15.23 -3.53
N GLU A 278 1.28 14.60 -4.28
CA GLU A 278 0.06 15.23 -4.74
C GLU A 278 -1.16 14.38 -4.40
N ILE A 279 -2.32 15.03 -4.35
CA ILE A 279 -3.62 14.40 -4.23
C ILE A 279 -4.48 14.72 -5.44
N TYR A 280 -5.10 13.67 -5.97
CA TYR A 280 -6.18 13.77 -6.95
C TYR A 280 -7.45 13.23 -6.32
N LEU A 281 -8.51 14.02 -6.34
CA LEU A 281 -9.80 13.68 -5.76
C LEU A 281 -10.89 13.82 -6.82
N TYR A 282 -11.69 12.78 -7.00
CA TYR A 282 -12.83 12.76 -7.88
C TYR A 282 -14.11 12.61 -7.07
N ALA A 283 -15.05 13.52 -7.27
CA ALA A 283 -16.27 13.61 -6.46
C ALA A 283 -17.49 14.03 -7.28
N ASN A 284 -18.65 13.91 -6.66
CA ASN A 284 -19.91 14.45 -7.15
C ASN A 284 -20.33 15.65 -6.29
N TYR A 285 -20.99 16.63 -6.92
CA TYR A 285 -21.61 17.74 -6.25
C TYR A 285 -22.95 18.13 -6.91
N THR A 286 -23.76 18.85 -6.19
CA THR A 286 -25.00 19.48 -6.69
C THR A 286 -24.92 20.99 -6.46
N THR A 287 -25.78 21.75 -7.15
CA THR A 287 -25.95 23.18 -6.94
C THR A 287 -27.37 23.50 -6.47
N ALA A 288 -27.59 24.68 -5.91
CA ALA A 288 -28.93 25.12 -5.53
C ALA A 288 -29.90 25.15 -6.73
N ALA A 289 -29.39 25.43 -7.92
CA ALA A 289 -30.18 25.47 -9.17
C ALA A 289 -30.33 24.11 -9.84
N ASN A 290 -29.47 23.13 -9.55
CA ASN A 290 -29.45 21.82 -10.19
C ASN A 290 -29.17 20.69 -9.16
N SER A 291 -30.22 19.94 -8.86
CA SER A 291 -30.14 18.78 -7.97
C SER A 291 -29.54 17.52 -8.63
N THR A 292 -29.29 17.54 -9.94
CA THR A 292 -28.59 16.44 -10.62
C THR A 292 -27.12 16.47 -10.25
N ALA A 293 -26.59 15.32 -9.82
CA ALA A 293 -25.19 15.17 -9.46
C ALA A 293 -24.27 15.47 -10.66
N GLN A 294 -23.36 16.42 -10.45
CA GLN A 294 -22.32 16.80 -11.39
C GLN A 294 -20.98 16.26 -10.91
N LYS A 295 -20.03 16.10 -11.81
CA LYS A 295 -18.71 15.58 -11.51
C LYS A 295 -17.71 16.73 -11.29
N ILE A 296 -16.80 16.53 -10.36
CA ILE A 296 -15.67 17.43 -10.15
C ILE A 296 -14.39 16.59 -9.92
N ALA A 297 -13.30 17.03 -10.48
CA ALA A 297 -11.97 16.50 -10.21
C ALA A 297 -11.07 17.61 -9.67
N ILE A 298 -10.40 17.31 -8.57
CA ILE A 298 -9.52 18.23 -7.86
C ILE A 298 -8.10 17.67 -7.91
N HIS A 299 -7.13 18.54 -8.14
CA HIS A 299 -5.70 18.27 -8.01
C HIS A 299 -5.10 19.30 -7.05
N ALA A 300 -4.35 18.84 -6.08
CA ALA A 300 -3.68 19.70 -5.12
C ALA A 300 -2.36 19.07 -4.63
N ASN A 301 -1.44 19.93 -4.25
CA ASN A 301 -0.19 19.52 -3.63
C ASN A 301 -0.38 19.35 -2.11
N MET A 302 0.12 18.26 -1.54
CA MET A 302 -0.06 17.95 -0.11
C MET A 302 0.54 19.01 0.80
N VAL A 303 1.74 19.51 0.48
CA VAL A 303 2.46 20.50 1.29
C VAL A 303 2.05 21.92 0.95
N ASN A 304 2.10 22.27 -0.35
CA ASN A 304 1.93 23.67 -0.78
C ASN A 304 0.47 24.14 -0.64
N ASP A 305 -0.49 23.29 -0.97
CA ASP A 305 -1.92 23.67 -0.99
C ASP A 305 -2.62 23.24 0.30
N LEU A 306 -2.43 22.00 0.77
CA LEU A 306 -3.15 21.46 1.91
C LEU A 306 -2.44 21.72 3.25
N LYS A 307 -1.18 22.14 3.24
CA LYS A 307 -0.36 22.37 4.44
C LYS A 307 -0.21 21.13 5.33
N ILE A 308 -0.20 19.94 4.71
CA ILE A 308 0.03 18.67 5.39
C ILE A 308 1.51 18.36 5.26
N GLU A 309 2.26 18.53 6.34
CA GLU A 309 3.72 18.35 6.34
C GLU A 309 4.14 16.92 6.71
N SER A 310 3.34 16.22 7.52
CA SER A 310 3.68 14.88 7.97
C SER A 310 2.47 14.12 8.52
N VAL A 311 2.60 12.80 8.56
CA VAL A 311 1.68 11.89 9.25
C VAL A 311 2.46 11.01 10.22
N TYR A 312 1.89 10.81 11.41
CA TYR A 312 2.54 10.16 12.53
C TYR A 312 1.96 8.77 12.83
N PRO A 313 2.76 7.86 13.41
CA PRO A 313 2.29 6.54 13.79
C PRO A 313 1.12 6.62 14.76
N GLY A 314 0.18 5.73 14.60
CA GLY A 314 -0.91 5.67 15.52
C GLY A 314 -1.96 6.79 15.40
N ILE A 315 -1.88 7.68 14.43
CA ILE A 315 -2.83 8.80 14.23
C ILE A 315 -3.87 8.47 13.18
N LYS A 316 -5.12 8.82 13.47
CA LYS A 316 -6.24 8.84 12.53
C LYS A 316 -6.67 10.27 12.31
N GLN A 317 -6.62 10.74 11.08
CA GLN A 317 -6.90 12.14 10.76
C GLN A 317 -7.69 12.32 9.47
N THR A 318 -8.74 13.15 9.54
CA THR A 318 -9.48 13.62 8.37
C THR A 318 -8.96 14.99 7.98
N TYR A 319 -8.58 15.16 6.73
CA TYR A 319 -8.20 16.42 6.13
C TYR A 319 -9.34 16.97 5.27
N THR A 320 -9.61 18.26 5.38
CA THR A 320 -10.62 18.93 4.54
C THR A 320 -9.93 19.69 3.41
N LEU A 321 -10.18 19.28 2.16
CA LEU A 321 -9.74 20.01 0.98
C LEU A 321 -10.75 21.13 0.69
N THR A 322 -10.24 22.34 0.59
CA THR A 322 -11.03 23.52 0.19
C THR A 322 -10.36 24.13 -1.05
N PRO A 323 -10.63 23.57 -2.25
CA PRO A 323 -9.92 23.94 -3.48
C PRO A 323 -10.31 25.34 -3.95
N SER A 324 -9.37 26.03 -4.59
CA SER A 324 -9.63 27.17 -5.45
C SER A 324 -9.90 26.73 -6.89
N ALA A 325 -10.30 27.66 -7.76
CA ALA A 325 -10.56 27.36 -9.17
C ALA A 325 -9.34 26.77 -9.90
N SER A 326 -8.11 27.12 -9.49
CA SER A 326 -6.88 26.57 -10.07
C SER A 326 -6.65 25.09 -9.77
N HIS A 327 -7.31 24.53 -8.77
CA HIS A 327 -7.22 23.12 -8.42
C HIS A 327 -8.25 22.26 -9.16
N VAL A 328 -9.21 22.88 -9.85
CA VAL A 328 -10.28 22.17 -10.54
C VAL A 328 -9.78 21.73 -11.93
N LEU A 329 -9.83 20.44 -12.21
CA LEU A 329 -9.40 19.87 -13.48
C LEU A 329 -10.53 19.74 -14.51
N LEU A 330 -11.80 19.80 -14.07
CA LEU A 330 -12.95 19.79 -14.97
C LEU A 330 -13.23 21.21 -15.48
N SER A 331 -13.86 21.32 -16.65
CA SER A 331 -14.41 22.60 -17.14
C SER A 331 -15.43 23.17 -16.14
N ALA A 332 -15.70 24.48 -16.24
CA ALA A 332 -16.57 25.18 -15.30
C ALA A 332 -17.98 24.59 -15.16
N ASP A 333 -18.48 23.92 -16.22
CA ASP A 333 -19.76 23.21 -16.26
C ASP A 333 -19.64 21.71 -15.92
N GLY A 334 -18.43 21.24 -15.58
CA GLY A 334 -18.17 19.84 -15.28
C GLY A 334 -18.28 18.87 -16.46
N SER A 335 -18.47 19.41 -17.69
CA SER A 335 -18.70 18.60 -18.89
C SER A 335 -17.40 18.11 -19.55
N GLU A 336 -16.26 18.69 -19.22
CA GLU A 336 -15.00 18.45 -19.89
C GLU A 336 -13.82 18.42 -18.91
N TYR A 337 -13.01 17.38 -18.99
CA TYR A 337 -11.84 17.20 -18.16
C TYR A 337 -10.57 17.49 -18.97
N THR A 338 -9.79 18.50 -18.57
CA THR A 338 -8.55 18.86 -19.24
C THR A 338 -7.44 17.86 -18.94
N LEU A 339 -7.03 17.09 -19.95
CA LEU A 339 -5.92 16.16 -19.86
C LEU A 339 -4.57 16.87 -20.05
N TRP A 340 -4.54 17.87 -20.93
CA TRP A 340 -3.37 18.65 -21.23
C TRP A 340 -3.76 19.99 -21.86
N SER A 341 -2.99 21.04 -21.56
CA SER A 341 -3.12 22.35 -22.21
C SER A 341 -1.75 22.96 -22.43
N GLY A 342 -1.59 23.73 -23.48
CA GLY A 342 -0.32 24.37 -23.82
C GLY A 342 -0.21 24.75 -25.27
N SER A 343 1.00 24.82 -25.80
CA SER A 343 1.29 25.00 -27.21
C SER A 343 2.51 24.15 -27.57
N LYS A 344 2.30 23.10 -28.34
CA LYS A 344 3.35 22.15 -28.70
C LYS A 344 3.26 21.76 -30.16
N ALA A 345 4.31 22.09 -30.93
CA ALA A 345 4.41 21.61 -32.31
C ALA A 345 4.44 20.07 -32.34
N LEU A 346 3.61 19.49 -33.18
CA LEU A 346 3.59 18.05 -33.46
C LEU A 346 4.53 17.73 -34.60
N GLY A 347 5.00 16.51 -34.63
CA GLY A 347 5.82 15.94 -35.71
C GLY A 347 5.62 14.42 -35.74
N THR A 348 6.49 13.76 -36.48
CA THR A 348 6.59 12.30 -36.54
C THR A 348 6.94 11.69 -35.16
N SER A 349 7.66 12.45 -34.33
CA SER A 349 7.87 12.13 -32.92
C SER A 349 6.64 12.50 -32.11
N ALA A 350 6.06 11.52 -31.43
CA ALA A 350 4.83 11.70 -30.68
C ALA A 350 5.02 12.57 -29.43
N VAL A 351 4.05 13.44 -29.16
CA VAL A 351 3.93 14.19 -27.90
C VAL A 351 3.21 13.32 -26.87
N SER A 352 3.84 13.13 -25.72
CA SER A 352 3.28 12.34 -24.61
C SER A 352 2.36 13.21 -23.73
N ILE A 353 1.18 12.70 -23.44
CA ILE A 353 0.21 13.28 -22.53
C ILE A 353 0.18 12.42 -21.26
N SER A 354 0.68 12.96 -20.16
CA SER A 354 0.74 12.30 -18.87
C SER A 354 -0.30 12.91 -17.92
N ALA A 355 -1.58 12.59 -18.15
CA ALA A 355 -2.66 12.95 -17.24
C ALA A 355 -2.79 11.92 -16.11
N ASP A 356 -3.59 12.23 -15.07
CA ASP A 356 -3.90 11.27 -14.03
C ASP A 356 -4.67 10.07 -14.61
N LYS A 357 -3.97 8.97 -14.82
CA LYS A 357 -4.47 7.78 -15.47
C LYS A 357 -5.65 7.14 -14.74
N TYR A 358 -5.64 7.19 -13.40
CA TYR A 358 -6.68 6.57 -12.57
C TYR A 358 -7.96 7.38 -12.61
N LEU A 359 -7.87 8.71 -12.50
CA LEU A 359 -9.03 9.58 -12.66
C LEU A 359 -9.61 9.49 -14.06
N VAL A 360 -8.78 9.54 -15.08
CA VAL A 360 -9.22 9.39 -16.48
C VAL A 360 -9.89 8.03 -16.68
N SER A 361 -9.31 6.96 -16.14
CA SER A 361 -9.91 5.62 -16.19
C SER A 361 -11.27 5.55 -15.48
N ALA A 362 -11.41 6.21 -14.33
CA ALA A 362 -12.68 6.25 -13.60
C ALA A 362 -13.78 7.05 -14.34
N MET A 363 -13.40 8.14 -15.03
CA MET A 363 -14.29 9.02 -15.76
C MET A 363 -14.74 8.45 -17.12
N THR A 364 -13.91 7.61 -17.73
CA THR A 364 -14.13 7.18 -19.11
C THR A 364 -15.09 5.98 -19.18
N LYS A 365 -16.10 6.10 -20.04
CA LYS A 365 -17.08 5.04 -20.38
C LYS A 365 -17.30 5.00 -21.89
N LYS A 366 -17.97 3.97 -22.37
CA LYS A 366 -18.41 3.92 -23.78
C LYS A 366 -19.25 5.15 -24.10
N GLY A 367 -18.88 5.86 -25.15
CA GLY A 367 -19.52 7.11 -25.58
C GLY A 367 -18.84 8.37 -25.04
N SER A 368 -17.90 8.28 -24.10
CA SER A 368 -17.03 9.42 -23.73
C SER A 368 -16.28 9.90 -24.96
N LYS A 369 -16.01 11.21 -25.02
CA LYS A 369 -15.33 11.83 -26.15
C LYS A 369 -13.96 12.33 -25.73
N LEU A 370 -12.92 11.87 -26.42
CA LEU A 370 -11.60 12.46 -26.35
C LEU A 370 -11.51 13.56 -27.41
N VAL A 371 -11.16 14.77 -26.99
CA VAL A 371 -11.13 15.94 -27.86
C VAL A 371 -9.73 16.51 -27.92
N VAL A 372 -9.18 16.60 -29.13
CA VAL A 372 -7.86 17.16 -29.39
C VAL A 372 -8.03 18.52 -30.09
N TYR A 373 -7.54 19.56 -29.45
CA TYR A 373 -7.52 20.93 -29.97
C TYR A 373 -6.17 21.24 -30.58
N TYR A 374 -6.15 21.78 -31.78
CA TYR A 374 -4.93 22.12 -32.47
C TYR A 374 -5.09 23.28 -33.46
N THR A 375 -3.99 23.93 -33.81
CA THR A 375 -3.90 24.87 -34.91
C THR A 375 -3.06 24.27 -36.03
N VAL A 376 -3.28 24.74 -37.25
CA VAL A 376 -2.54 24.27 -38.44
C VAL A 376 -1.86 25.44 -39.11
N ALA A 377 -0.55 25.30 -39.37
CA ALA A 377 0.17 26.23 -40.22
C ALA A 377 -0.36 26.14 -41.67
N ASN A 378 -0.17 27.23 -42.45
CA ASN A 378 -0.53 27.19 -43.86
C ASN A 378 0.19 26.03 -44.55
N THR A 379 -0.56 25.14 -45.19
CA THR A 379 0.00 23.98 -45.90
C THR A 379 -0.78 23.73 -47.20
N THR A 380 -0.04 23.32 -48.23
CA THR A 380 -0.58 22.89 -49.52
C THR A 380 -0.89 21.39 -49.54
N ASP A 381 -0.38 20.67 -48.58
CA ASP A 381 -0.52 19.22 -48.49
C ASP A 381 -1.54 18.82 -47.38
N SER A 382 -2.09 17.64 -47.52
CA SER A 382 -2.82 17.00 -46.44
C SER A 382 -1.92 16.68 -45.26
N TYR A 383 -2.48 16.61 -44.06
CA TYR A 383 -1.81 16.22 -42.82
C TYR A 383 -2.61 15.19 -42.07
N GLN A 384 -1.96 14.40 -41.24
CA GLN A 384 -2.56 13.36 -40.43
C GLN A 384 -2.52 13.75 -38.95
N ILE A 385 -3.55 13.37 -38.20
CA ILE A 385 -3.55 13.37 -36.73
C ILE A 385 -3.69 11.93 -36.28
N LYS A 386 -2.73 11.44 -35.51
CA LYS A 386 -2.74 10.12 -34.90
C LYS A 386 -2.72 10.23 -33.40
N VAL A 387 -3.65 9.54 -32.73
CA VAL A 387 -3.74 9.47 -31.26
C VAL A 387 -3.68 8.01 -30.85
N ASN A 388 -2.73 7.68 -30.00
CA ASN A 388 -2.59 6.34 -29.42
C ASN A 388 -2.90 6.37 -27.92
N SER A 389 -3.37 5.25 -27.38
CA SER A 389 -3.31 4.95 -25.97
C SER A 389 -1.94 4.35 -25.68
N GLY A 390 -1.17 4.97 -24.76
CA GLY A 390 0.23 4.65 -24.61
C GLY A 390 1.03 4.96 -25.89
N TYR A 391 1.93 4.08 -26.26
CA TYR A 391 2.75 4.21 -27.49
C TYR A 391 2.16 3.47 -28.68
N ASP A 392 1.46 2.36 -28.48
CA ASP A 392 1.26 1.37 -29.54
C ASP A 392 -0.20 1.16 -29.98
N VAL A 393 -1.18 1.53 -29.15
CA VAL A 393 -2.58 1.25 -29.44
C VAL A 393 -3.27 2.44 -30.07
N THR A 394 -3.55 2.38 -31.34
CA THR A 394 -4.20 3.48 -32.08
C THR A 394 -5.67 3.63 -31.67
N LEU A 395 -6.00 4.79 -31.12
CA LEU A 395 -7.35 5.23 -30.82
C LEU A 395 -7.97 6.01 -31.98
N TYR A 396 -7.14 6.74 -32.70
CA TYR A 396 -7.58 7.60 -33.79
C TYR A 396 -6.44 7.79 -34.80
N ASP A 397 -6.80 7.78 -36.07
CA ASP A 397 -5.92 8.03 -37.19
C ASP A 397 -6.74 8.61 -38.35
N ALA A 398 -6.55 9.88 -38.64
CA ALA A 398 -7.28 10.56 -39.69
C ALA A 398 -6.42 11.54 -40.47
N THR A 399 -6.66 11.58 -41.78
CA THR A 399 -6.00 12.51 -42.71
C THR A 399 -6.97 13.66 -43.04
N TYR A 400 -6.46 14.87 -42.95
CA TYR A 400 -7.16 16.11 -43.23
C TYR A 400 -6.62 16.80 -44.47
N ALA A 401 -7.47 17.54 -45.17
CA ALA A 401 -7.10 18.29 -46.35
C ALA A 401 -6.15 19.47 -46.01
N ALA A 402 -5.47 19.97 -47.04
CA ALA A 402 -4.68 21.19 -46.95
C ALA A 402 -5.45 22.38 -46.34
N VAL A 403 -4.74 23.23 -45.62
CA VAL A 403 -5.33 24.38 -44.91
C VAL A 403 -4.64 25.65 -45.34
N SER A 404 -5.42 26.64 -45.78
CA SER A 404 -4.94 27.96 -46.18
C SER A 404 -5.12 29.05 -45.14
N ASN A 405 -5.83 28.77 -44.04
CA ASN A 405 -6.08 29.72 -42.96
C ASN A 405 -5.57 29.20 -41.62
N THR A 406 -4.64 29.96 -41.02
CA THR A 406 -3.88 29.60 -39.82
C THR A 406 -4.50 30.15 -38.52
N THR A 407 -5.63 30.87 -38.61
CA THR A 407 -6.24 31.55 -37.44
C THR A 407 -7.25 30.68 -36.68
N TYR A 408 -7.62 29.52 -37.21
CA TYR A 408 -8.62 28.69 -36.59
C TYR A 408 -8.02 27.62 -35.67
N THR A 409 -8.69 27.37 -34.55
CA THR A 409 -8.50 26.17 -33.75
C THR A 409 -9.36 25.05 -34.35
N TYR A 410 -8.71 23.98 -34.70
CA TYR A 410 -9.33 22.76 -35.22
C TYR A 410 -9.56 21.78 -34.07
N ILE A 411 -10.52 20.87 -34.25
CA ILE A 411 -10.92 19.90 -33.26
C ILE A 411 -10.96 18.51 -33.91
N ALA A 412 -10.23 17.55 -33.31
CA ALA A 412 -10.43 16.14 -33.57
C ALA A 412 -11.19 15.54 -32.40
N GLU A 413 -12.45 15.12 -32.64
CA GLU A 413 -13.30 14.52 -31.61
C GLU A 413 -13.40 13.01 -31.84
N ILE A 414 -13.04 12.23 -30.82
CA ILE A 414 -12.98 10.78 -30.85
C ILE A 414 -14.03 10.23 -29.88
N THR A 415 -15.14 9.72 -30.39
CA THR A 415 -16.13 9.03 -29.56
C THR A 415 -15.63 7.63 -29.24
N MET A 416 -15.36 7.35 -27.97
CA MET A 416 -14.70 6.14 -27.54
C MET A 416 -15.64 4.92 -27.57
N THR A 417 -15.18 3.85 -28.19
CA THR A 417 -15.80 2.53 -28.14
C THR A 417 -15.52 1.84 -26.79
N ALA A 418 -16.23 0.74 -26.51
CA ALA A 418 -15.96 -0.06 -25.32
C ALA A 418 -14.54 -0.63 -25.31
N GLU A 419 -14.00 -1.01 -26.46
CA GLU A 419 -12.63 -1.53 -26.62
C GLU A 419 -11.59 -0.43 -26.34
N GLN A 420 -11.77 0.76 -26.89
CA GLN A 420 -10.88 1.91 -26.65
C GLN A 420 -10.87 2.33 -25.18
N VAL A 421 -12.05 2.29 -24.52
CA VAL A 421 -12.14 2.52 -23.06
C VAL A 421 -11.37 1.45 -22.29
N ALA A 422 -11.50 0.18 -22.66
CA ALA A 422 -10.76 -0.91 -22.01
C ALA A 422 -9.24 -0.74 -22.17
N GLN A 423 -8.77 -0.35 -23.36
CA GLN A 423 -7.37 -0.07 -23.64
C GLN A 423 -6.83 1.12 -22.83
N LEU A 424 -7.60 2.21 -22.73
CA LEU A 424 -7.24 3.37 -21.94
C LEU A 424 -7.12 2.99 -20.44
N LYS A 425 -8.04 2.16 -19.94
CA LYS A 425 -8.04 1.64 -18.58
C LYS A 425 -6.86 0.68 -18.33
N GLN A 426 -6.51 -0.15 -19.29
CA GLN A 426 -5.37 -1.06 -19.19
C GLN A 426 -4.05 -0.29 -19.05
N ASN A 427 -3.89 0.82 -19.77
CA ASN A 427 -2.71 1.67 -19.64
C ASN A 427 -2.63 2.44 -18.31
N SER A 428 -3.70 2.50 -17.54
CA SER A 428 -3.70 3.16 -16.23
C SER A 428 -2.74 2.51 -15.22
N GLY A 429 -2.33 1.28 -15.43
CA GLY A 429 -1.36 0.56 -14.57
C GLY A 429 0.10 0.62 -15.06
N ASN A 430 0.36 1.20 -16.23
CA ASN A 430 1.70 1.19 -16.85
C ASN A 430 2.47 2.50 -16.60
N THR A 431 3.80 2.44 -16.76
CA THR A 431 4.71 3.61 -16.75
C THR A 431 4.61 4.44 -18.03
N ASP A 432 3.94 3.94 -19.07
CA ASP A 432 3.76 4.63 -20.34
C ASP A 432 2.86 5.87 -20.20
N PRO A 433 2.99 6.88 -21.08
CA PRO A 433 2.08 8.00 -21.09
C PRO A 433 0.64 7.53 -21.31
N LEU A 434 -0.34 8.29 -20.80
CA LEU A 434 -1.75 7.98 -21.01
C LEU A 434 -2.10 7.96 -22.51
N LEU A 435 -1.64 8.98 -23.22
CA LEU A 435 -1.85 9.14 -24.66
C LEU A 435 -0.55 9.62 -25.32
N THR A 436 -0.38 9.29 -26.57
CA THR A 436 0.58 9.93 -27.48
C THR A 436 -0.13 10.50 -28.69
N ILE A 437 0.31 11.70 -29.11
CA ILE A 437 -0.28 12.39 -30.27
C ILE A 437 0.84 12.76 -31.23
N SER A 438 0.68 12.42 -32.50
CA SER A 438 1.65 12.68 -33.57
C SER A 438 0.97 13.11 -34.87
N THR A 439 1.76 13.58 -35.80
CA THR A 439 1.37 13.89 -37.17
C THR A 439 2.42 13.37 -38.15
N ASP A 440 2.05 13.19 -39.40
CA ASP A 440 2.97 12.80 -40.50
C ASP A 440 3.84 13.96 -41.04
N LYS A 441 3.58 15.19 -40.58
CA LYS A 441 4.27 16.41 -41.04
C LYS A 441 4.90 17.16 -39.86
N GLU A 442 6.16 17.49 -39.97
CA GLU A 442 6.89 18.30 -38.99
C GLU A 442 6.39 19.75 -38.99
N ASN A 443 6.09 20.30 -37.80
CA ASN A 443 5.76 21.72 -37.56
C ASN A 443 4.55 22.27 -38.34
N VAL A 444 3.69 21.41 -38.88
CA VAL A 444 2.44 21.81 -39.55
C VAL A 444 1.31 21.95 -38.54
N VAL A 445 1.26 21.08 -37.56
CA VAL A 445 0.21 21.05 -36.54
C VAL A 445 0.79 21.46 -35.19
N THR A 446 0.11 22.36 -34.49
CA THR A 446 0.43 22.73 -33.12
C THR A 446 -0.71 22.29 -32.21
N LEU A 447 -0.43 21.37 -31.30
CA LEU A 447 -1.36 20.92 -30.24
C LEU A 447 -1.59 22.08 -29.26
N THR A 448 -2.83 22.38 -28.94
CA THR A 448 -3.22 23.47 -28.03
C THR A 448 -3.99 22.96 -26.81
N GLY A 449 -4.60 21.79 -26.88
CA GLY A 449 -5.31 21.20 -25.75
C GLY A 449 -5.73 19.76 -26.03
N VAL A 450 -5.91 19.01 -24.95
CA VAL A 450 -6.54 17.67 -24.97
C VAL A 450 -7.50 17.58 -23.80
N THR A 451 -8.75 17.24 -24.08
CA THR A 451 -9.78 17.11 -23.06
C THR A 451 -10.54 15.79 -23.19
N LEU A 452 -11.16 15.37 -22.11
CA LEU A 452 -12.06 14.23 -22.05
C LEU A 452 -13.45 14.71 -21.63
N LYS A 453 -14.47 14.41 -22.42
CA LYS A 453 -15.91 14.58 -22.09
C LYS A 453 -16.44 13.22 -21.63
N PRO A 454 -16.77 13.05 -20.32
CA PRO A 454 -17.19 11.78 -19.74
C PRO A 454 -18.49 11.19 -20.33
#